data_5a68853e8e0fc2b6f2a9b48c2609413c
#
_entry.id   5a68853e8e0fc2b6f2a9b48c2609413c
#
_cell.length_a   1.000
_cell.length_b   1.000
_cell.length_c   1.000
_cell.angle_alpha   90.00
_cell.angle_beta   90.00
_cell.angle_gamma   90.00
#
_symmetry.space_group_name_H-M   'P 1'
#
loop_
_entity.id
_entity.type
_entity.pdbx_description
1 polymer ?
#
loop_
_entity_poly.entity_id
_entity_poly.type
_entity_poly.pdbx_seq_one_letter_code
_entity_poly.pdbx_strand_id
1 'polypeptide(L)'
;MRKTLLLLTLCLWPFSAPAQSPEEKGLAIAVEADRRDSGFKDYVADLVMVLRNRHGQESTRTLRVATLEVNDDGDKSLSVFDEPKDVNGTALLSFSHKAGTDDQWLYLPALKRVKRIASADKSGAFVGSEFAYEDVSSQEVEKYTYKYLREETYDGQSCFVIERYPVDKYSGYKRQVVWLDKAEYRPLKVDYYDRKDSLLKTYTAKGYRQYLGKYWRAGEMLMVNHQTGKSTLLKWSDFKFRTGLKETDFTQDSLKRAR
;
A
#
# COMPACT_ATOMS: atom_id res chain seq x y z
N MET A 1 11.38 -54.81 59.56
CA MET A 1 11.99 -53.75 58.67
C MET A 1 10.94 -53.28 57.70
N ARG A 2 10.29 -52.14 58.02
CA ARG A 2 9.28 -51.52 57.13
C ARG A 2 9.98 -50.50 56.22
N LYS A 3 9.94 -50.70 54.86
CA LYS A 3 10.45 -49.72 53.86
C LYS A 3 9.35 -48.73 53.55
N THR A 4 9.55 -47.48 53.94
CA THR A 4 8.68 -46.35 53.60
C THR A 4 9.06 -45.87 52.21
N LEU A 5 8.14 -46.00 51.25
CA LEU A 5 8.28 -45.49 49.88
C LEU A 5 7.80 -44.03 49.87
N LEU A 6 8.74 -43.11 49.64
CA LEU A 6 8.44 -41.66 49.48
C LEU A 6 8.02 -41.40 48.03
N LEU A 7 6.74 -41.09 47.80
CA LEU A 7 6.24 -40.67 46.48
C LEU A 7 6.55 -39.17 46.29
N LEU A 8 7.48 -38.87 45.38
CA LEU A 8 7.77 -37.50 44.98
C LEU A 8 6.72 -37.07 43.95
N THR A 9 5.76 -36.22 44.33
CA THR A 9 4.77 -35.64 43.43
C THR A 9 5.40 -34.45 42.69
N LEU A 10 5.73 -34.64 41.42
CA LEU A 10 6.23 -33.56 40.54
C LEU A 10 5.03 -32.69 40.14
N CYS A 11 4.89 -31.50 40.74
CA CYS A 11 3.93 -30.50 40.31
C CYS A 11 4.44 -29.85 39.00
N LEU A 12 3.90 -30.27 37.86
CA LEU A 12 4.03 -29.58 36.56
C LEU A 12 3.18 -28.33 36.62
N TRP A 13 3.79 -27.16 36.85
CA TRP A 13 3.13 -25.89 36.62
C TRP A 13 3.01 -25.68 35.10
N PRO A 14 1.79 -25.37 34.59
CA PRO A 14 1.65 -25.00 33.20
C PRO A 14 2.38 -23.66 32.95
N PHE A 15 3.44 -23.68 32.15
CA PHE A 15 4.03 -22.48 31.60
C PHE A 15 2.99 -21.88 30.64
N SER A 16 2.19 -20.92 31.09
CA SER A 16 1.41 -20.08 30.21
C SER A 16 2.38 -19.18 29.45
N ALA A 17 2.54 -19.39 28.15
CA ALA A 17 3.22 -18.43 27.31
C ALA A 17 2.54 -17.06 27.48
N PRO A 18 3.29 -15.96 27.60
CA PRO A 18 2.70 -14.63 27.70
C PRO A 18 1.83 -14.38 26.48
N ALA A 19 0.62 -13.85 26.66
CA ALA A 19 -0.26 -13.48 25.57
C ALA A 19 0.43 -12.38 24.75
N GLN A 20 0.47 -12.57 23.43
CA GLN A 20 1.04 -11.59 22.48
C GLN A 20 0.38 -10.22 22.67
N SER A 21 1.18 -9.16 22.77
CA SER A 21 0.65 -7.79 22.87
C SER A 21 -0.12 -7.37 21.60
N PRO A 22 -1.05 -6.41 21.69
CA PRO A 22 -1.73 -5.88 20.50
C PRO A 22 -0.75 -5.33 19.44
N GLU A 23 0.36 -4.76 19.87
CA GLU A 23 1.42 -4.24 19.00
C GLU A 23 2.15 -5.36 18.27
N GLU A 24 2.57 -6.39 18.98
CA GLU A 24 3.21 -7.58 18.39
C GLU A 24 2.27 -8.32 17.45
N LYS A 25 0.99 -8.45 17.81
CA LYS A 25 -0.02 -9.09 16.96
C LYS A 25 -0.28 -8.26 15.68
N GLY A 26 -0.38 -6.93 15.80
CA GLY A 26 -0.54 -6.03 14.67
C GLY A 26 0.62 -6.10 13.69
N LEU A 27 1.86 -6.09 14.21
CA LEU A 27 3.07 -6.25 13.42
C LEU A 27 3.11 -7.63 12.73
N ALA A 28 2.81 -8.71 13.44
CA ALA A 28 2.81 -10.06 12.88
C ALA A 28 1.82 -10.19 11.70
N ILE A 29 0.63 -9.56 11.79
CA ILE A 29 -0.35 -9.52 10.70
C ILE A 29 0.20 -8.77 9.50
N ALA A 30 0.86 -7.62 9.70
CA ALA A 30 1.45 -6.83 8.63
C ALA A 30 2.60 -7.58 7.93
N VAL A 31 3.50 -8.21 8.71
CA VAL A 31 4.60 -9.04 8.18
C VAL A 31 4.07 -10.22 7.37
N GLU A 32 3.00 -10.89 7.84
CA GLU A 32 2.41 -12.00 7.09
C GLU A 32 1.75 -11.52 5.78
N ALA A 33 1.09 -10.36 5.78
CA ALA A 33 0.53 -9.76 4.57
C ALA A 33 1.62 -9.47 3.53
N ASP A 34 2.73 -8.87 3.94
CA ASP A 34 3.88 -8.57 3.11
C ASP A 34 4.53 -9.85 2.55
N ARG A 35 4.79 -10.85 3.41
CA ARG A 35 5.37 -12.14 3.02
C ARG A 35 4.54 -12.85 1.95
N ARG A 36 3.20 -12.74 2.00
CA ARG A 36 2.31 -13.36 1.00
C ARG A 36 2.40 -12.67 -0.35
N ASP A 37 2.62 -11.36 -0.37
CA ASP A 37 2.73 -10.59 -1.60
C ASP A 37 4.17 -10.56 -2.18
N SER A 38 5.18 -10.92 -1.41
CA SER A 38 6.59 -10.92 -1.84
C SER A 38 6.93 -12.08 -2.80
N GLY A 39 7.88 -11.83 -3.71
CA GLY A 39 8.43 -12.80 -4.67
C GLY A 39 7.80 -12.71 -6.06
N PHE A 40 7.04 -11.66 -6.37
CA PHE A 40 6.42 -11.45 -7.69
C PHE A 40 7.45 -11.05 -8.77
N LYS A 41 8.59 -10.51 -8.40
CA LYS A 41 9.71 -10.00 -9.21
C LYS A 41 9.40 -8.69 -9.91
N ASP A 42 8.53 -8.72 -10.91
CA ASP A 42 8.11 -7.54 -11.66
C ASP A 42 6.72 -7.75 -12.25
N TYR A 43 6.05 -6.65 -12.55
CA TYR A 43 4.85 -6.65 -13.38
C TYR A 43 4.68 -5.34 -14.13
N VAL A 44 3.91 -5.41 -15.22
CA VAL A 44 3.31 -4.26 -15.88
C VAL A 44 1.80 -4.39 -15.83
N ALA A 45 1.08 -3.27 -15.82
CA ALA A 45 -0.37 -3.25 -15.82
C ALA A 45 -0.90 -1.95 -16.46
N ASP A 46 -2.13 -2.01 -16.95
CA ASP A 46 -2.87 -0.84 -17.40
C ASP A 46 -3.79 -0.34 -16.29
N LEU A 47 -3.94 0.99 -16.22
CA LEU A 47 -4.71 1.66 -15.20
C LEU A 47 -5.59 2.75 -15.81
N VAL A 48 -6.89 2.70 -15.52
CA VAL A 48 -7.82 3.80 -15.76
C VAL A 48 -8.11 4.49 -14.44
N MET A 49 -7.84 5.79 -14.37
CA MET A 49 -8.09 6.65 -13.21
C MET A 49 -9.27 7.57 -13.50
N VAL A 50 -10.37 7.41 -12.75
CA VAL A 50 -11.55 8.27 -12.83
C VAL A 50 -11.56 9.20 -11.63
N LEU A 51 -11.40 10.50 -11.86
CA LEU A 51 -11.45 11.55 -10.86
C LEU A 51 -12.86 12.12 -10.83
N ARG A 52 -13.49 12.19 -9.65
CA ARG A 52 -14.84 12.75 -9.49
C ARG A 52 -14.77 13.91 -8.49
N ASN A 53 -15.27 15.08 -8.89
CA ASN A 53 -15.39 16.22 -7.99
C ASN A 53 -16.64 16.11 -7.09
N ARG A 54 -16.80 17.02 -6.13
CA ARG A 54 -17.94 17.04 -5.20
C ARG A 54 -19.33 17.22 -5.87
N HIS A 55 -19.37 17.66 -7.12
CA HIS A 55 -20.61 17.84 -7.90
C HIS A 55 -20.90 16.64 -8.81
N GLY A 56 -20.10 15.57 -8.74
CA GLY A 56 -20.27 14.36 -9.53
C GLY A 56 -19.70 14.44 -10.95
N GLN A 57 -19.04 15.54 -11.34
CA GLN A 57 -18.38 15.64 -12.64
C GLN A 57 -17.12 14.80 -12.65
N GLU A 58 -16.91 14.06 -13.73
CA GLU A 58 -15.80 13.12 -13.89
C GLU A 58 -14.78 13.58 -14.94
N SER A 59 -13.54 13.22 -14.71
CA SER A 59 -12.48 13.22 -15.71
C SER A 59 -11.73 11.89 -15.65
N THR A 60 -11.35 11.36 -16.80
CA THR A 60 -10.71 10.05 -16.92
C THR A 60 -9.30 10.21 -17.47
N ARG A 61 -8.39 9.38 -16.95
CA ARG A 61 -7.00 9.27 -17.42
C ARG A 61 -6.64 7.81 -17.60
N THR A 62 -5.80 7.53 -18.58
CA THR A 62 -5.20 6.19 -18.75
C THR A 62 -3.71 6.27 -18.47
N LEU A 63 -3.20 5.22 -17.84
CA LEU A 63 -1.80 5.10 -17.44
C LEU A 63 -1.32 3.69 -17.69
N ARG A 64 -0.03 3.56 -17.95
CA ARG A 64 0.72 2.31 -17.84
C ARG A 64 1.56 2.34 -16.57
N VAL A 65 1.59 1.23 -15.86
CA VAL A 65 2.36 1.11 -14.63
C VAL A 65 3.31 -0.07 -14.75
N ALA A 66 4.57 0.15 -14.42
CA ALA A 66 5.59 -0.88 -14.27
C ALA A 66 6.09 -0.89 -12.83
N THR A 67 6.25 -2.08 -12.25
CA THR A 67 6.77 -2.26 -10.89
C THR A 67 7.83 -3.33 -10.88
N LEU A 68 8.94 -3.05 -10.20
CA LEU A 68 10.04 -3.97 -9.96
C LEU A 68 10.20 -4.17 -8.45
N GLU A 69 10.09 -5.42 -8.03
CA GLU A 69 10.35 -5.82 -6.66
C GLU A 69 11.85 -5.77 -6.36
N VAL A 70 12.20 -5.19 -5.21
CA VAL A 70 13.58 -5.11 -4.71
C VAL A 70 13.65 -5.82 -3.36
N ASN A 71 14.37 -6.95 -3.30
CA ASN A 71 14.36 -7.85 -2.13
C ASN A 71 14.86 -7.21 -0.82
N ASP A 72 15.89 -6.37 -0.92
CA ASP A 72 16.59 -5.81 0.26
C ASP A 72 16.14 -4.39 0.62
N ASP A 73 15.25 -3.81 -0.20
CA ASP A 73 14.70 -2.46 -0.01
C ASP A 73 13.24 -2.45 -0.49
N GLY A 74 12.64 -1.27 -0.60
CA GLY A 74 11.30 -1.12 -1.15
C GLY A 74 11.28 -1.11 -2.69
N ASP A 75 10.12 -1.34 -3.26
CA ASP A 75 9.93 -1.49 -4.70
C ASP A 75 10.20 -0.22 -5.50
N LYS A 76 10.54 -0.41 -6.78
CA LYS A 76 10.60 0.66 -7.78
C LYS A 76 9.37 0.63 -8.66
N SER A 77 8.77 1.79 -8.92
CA SER A 77 7.63 1.90 -9.83
C SER A 77 7.76 3.07 -10.79
N LEU A 78 7.22 2.90 -11.99
CA LEU A 78 7.11 3.92 -13.02
C LEU A 78 5.68 3.94 -13.54
N SER A 79 4.99 5.07 -13.34
CA SER A 79 3.65 5.32 -13.87
C SER A 79 3.72 6.35 -14.98
N VAL A 80 3.15 6.05 -16.15
CA VAL A 80 3.18 6.92 -17.33
C VAL A 80 1.77 7.19 -17.79
N PHE A 81 1.37 8.46 -17.87
CA PHE A 81 0.07 8.89 -18.36
C PHE A 81 0.04 8.88 -19.90
N ASP A 82 -0.96 8.21 -20.45
CA ASP A 82 -1.17 8.12 -21.90
C ASP A 82 -2.28 9.07 -22.38
N GLU A 83 -3.35 9.24 -21.58
CA GLU A 83 -4.49 10.10 -21.92
C GLU A 83 -5.03 10.80 -20.66
N PRO A 84 -5.68 11.96 -20.83
CA PRO A 84 -5.86 12.77 -22.04
C PRO A 84 -4.60 13.56 -22.41
N LYS A 85 -4.65 14.28 -23.53
CA LYS A 85 -3.51 14.98 -24.13
C LYS A 85 -2.80 15.97 -23.20
N ASP A 86 -3.51 16.58 -22.26
CA ASP A 86 -2.95 17.55 -21.29
C ASP A 86 -2.04 16.90 -20.24
N VAL A 87 -2.18 15.61 -19.97
CA VAL A 87 -1.31 14.84 -19.06
C VAL A 87 -0.44 13.82 -19.80
N ASN A 88 -0.62 13.64 -21.11
CA ASN A 88 0.13 12.65 -21.90
C ASN A 88 1.63 12.81 -21.73
N GLY A 89 2.32 11.69 -21.43
CA GLY A 89 3.76 11.65 -21.16
C GLY A 89 4.17 12.18 -19.78
N THR A 90 3.23 12.65 -18.94
CA THR A 90 3.50 12.88 -17.53
C THR A 90 3.88 11.54 -16.90
N ALA A 91 4.96 11.48 -16.14
CA ALA A 91 5.42 10.23 -15.56
C ALA A 91 5.92 10.42 -14.12
N LEU A 92 5.60 9.47 -13.26
CA LEU A 92 6.10 9.39 -11.89
C LEU A 92 7.02 8.17 -11.76
N LEU A 93 8.23 8.39 -11.32
CA LEU A 93 9.18 7.38 -10.87
C LEU A 93 9.22 7.41 -9.34
N SER A 94 9.02 6.25 -8.71
CA SER A 94 9.08 6.11 -7.25
C SER A 94 10.04 4.99 -6.89
N PHE A 95 10.93 5.28 -5.93
CA PHE A 95 11.72 4.29 -5.21
C PHE A 95 11.23 4.30 -3.77
N SER A 96 10.62 3.22 -3.36
CA SER A 96 10.24 2.99 -1.99
C SER A 96 11.47 2.55 -1.20
N HIS A 97 11.54 2.88 0.07
CA HIS A 97 12.61 2.46 0.96
C HIS A 97 12.05 1.90 2.25
N LYS A 98 12.59 0.79 2.74
CA LYS A 98 12.25 0.23 4.05
C LYS A 98 12.66 1.16 5.18
N ALA A 99 13.78 1.86 5.00
CA ALA A 99 14.29 2.85 5.95
C ALA A 99 14.40 4.23 5.30
N GLY A 100 13.95 5.26 6.00
CA GLY A 100 13.99 6.64 5.50
C GLY A 100 12.80 7.02 4.64
N THR A 101 12.99 8.05 3.81
CA THR A 101 11.94 8.61 2.96
C THR A 101 12.07 8.11 1.53
N ASP A 102 10.93 7.86 0.88
CA ASP A 102 10.90 7.48 -0.53
C ASP A 102 11.49 8.57 -1.43
N ASP A 103 12.10 8.16 -2.52
CA ASP A 103 12.52 9.03 -3.59
C ASP A 103 11.49 9.01 -4.72
N GLN A 104 10.96 10.18 -5.06
CA GLN A 104 9.97 10.32 -6.13
C GLN A 104 10.31 11.47 -7.06
N TRP A 105 10.18 11.22 -8.37
CA TRP A 105 10.42 12.22 -9.43
C TRP A 105 9.25 12.25 -10.39
N LEU A 106 8.71 13.45 -10.59
CA LEU A 106 7.63 13.71 -11.54
C LEU A 106 8.21 14.39 -12.78
N TYR A 107 8.02 13.79 -13.94
CA TYR A 107 8.28 14.41 -15.23
C TYR A 107 7.05 15.12 -15.75
N LEU A 108 7.21 16.37 -16.14
CA LEU A 108 6.18 17.22 -16.74
C LEU A 108 6.57 17.56 -18.19
N PRO A 109 5.99 16.89 -19.20
CA PRO A 109 6.36 17.06 -20.61
C PRO A 109 6.22 18.49 -21.12
N ALA A 110 5.14 19.19 -20.71
CA ALA A 110 4.90 20.58 -21.09
C ALA A 110 6.04 21.53 -20.66
N LEU A 111 6.72 21.20 -19.56
CA LEU A 111 7.87 21.95 -19.03
C LEU A 111 9.21 21.32 -19.42
N LYS A 112 9.21 20.12 -20.03
CA LYS A 112 10.39 19.28 -20.30
C LYS A 112 11.28 19.10 -19.04
N ARG A 113 10.64 18.97 -17.88
CA ARG A 113 11.31 19.06 -16.58
C ARG A 113 11.01 17.88 -15.69
N VAL A 114 12.05 17.33 -15.05
CA VAL A 114 11.90 16.40 -13.92
C VAL A 114 11.92 17.21 -12.63
N LYS A 115 10.88 17.05 -11.81
CA LYS A 115 10.78 17.64 -10.47
C LYS A 115 10.88 16.52 -9.43
N ARG A 116 11.82 16.61 -8.50
CA ARG A 116 11.81 15.74 -7.31
C ARG A 116 10.66 16.17 -6.40
N ILE A 117 9.89 15.20 -5.94
CA ILE A 117 8.88 15.42 -4.89
C ILE A 117 9.63 15.47 -3.55
N ALA A 118 9.62 16.61 -2.89
CA ALA A 118 10.24 16.72 -1.58
C ALA A 118 9.49 15.88 -0.54
N SER A 119 10.18 15.35 0.45
CA SER A 119 9.54 14.54 1.51
C SER A 119 8.40 15.29 2.22
N ALA A 120 8.51 16.63 2.35
CA ALA A 120 7.45 17.46 2.89
C ALA A 120 6.20 17.57 1.99
N ASP A 121 6.33 17.27 0.69
CA ASP A 121 5.24 17.37 -0.31
C ASP A 121 4.57 16.01 -0.57
N LYS A 122 5.03 14.92 0.06
CA LYS A 122 4.53 13.55 -0.20
C LYS A 122 3.05 13.35 0.13
N SER A 123 2.50 14.16 1.01
CA SER A 123 1.05 14.20 1.33
C SER A 123 0.22 14.94 0.28
N GLY A 124 0.86 15.57 -0.71
CA GLY A 124 0.19 16.24 -1.82
C GLY A 124 -0.49 15.26 -2.76
N ALA A 125 -1.51 15.73 -3.47
CA ALA A 125 -2.31 14.94 -4.40
C ALA A 125 -1.48 14.46 -5.61
N PHE A 126 -1.47 13.15 -5.87
CA PHE A 126 -0.86 12.56 -7.07
C PHE A 126 -1.62 13.00 -8.32
N VAL A 127 -1.03 13.94 -9.07
CA VAL A 127 -1.58 14.50 -10.32
C VAL A 127 -3.08 14.87 -10.19
N GLY A 128 -3.46 15.49 -9.05
CA GLY A 128 -4.82 15.96 -8.78
C GLY A 128 -5.83 14.89 -8.39
N SER A 129 -5.41 13.65 -8.14
CA SER A 129 -6.25 12.58 -7.60
C SER A 129 -6.42 12.69 -6.09
N GLU A 130 -7.30 11.88 -5.49
CA GLU A 130 -7.42 11.76 -4.02
C GLU A 130 -6.39 10.78 -3.43
N PHE A 131 -5.56 10.15 -4.25
CA PHE A 131 -4.35 9.47 -3.80
C PHE A 131 -3.22 10.48 -3.63
N ALA A 132 -2.53 10.44 -2.50
CA ALA A 132 -1.33 11.24 -2.26
C ALA A 132 -0.10 10.55 -2.90
N TYR A 133 1.01 11.29 -3.07
CA TYR A 133 2.26 10.68 -3.51
C TYR A 133 2.73 9.55 -2.57
N GLU A 134 2.48 9.65 -1.26
CA GLU A 134 2.76 8.59 -0.29
C GLU A 134 1.85 7.36 -0.41
N ASP A 135 0.66 7.49 -1.05
CA ASP A 135 -0.25 6.36 -1.26
C ASP A 135 0.11 5.51 -2.49
N VAL A 136 0.87 6.08 -3.43
CA VAL A 136 1.24 5.42 -4.69
C VAL A 136 2.65 4.84 -4.69
N SER A 137 3.36 4.89 -3.55
CA SER A 137 4.58 4.13 -3.31
C SER A 137 4.28 2.83 -2.55
N SER A 138 5.20 1.88 -2.60
CA SER A 138 5.08 0.61 -1.88
C SER A 138 4.97 0.83 -0.37
N GLN A 139 4.13 0.03 0.28
CA GLN A 139 3.79 0.16 1.69
C GLN A 139 4.59 -0.82 2.52
N GLU A 140 5.90 -0.55 2.66
CA GLU A 140 6.81 -1.39 3.42
C GLU A 140 6.41 -1.50 4.89
N VAL A 141 6.64 -2.67 5.50
CA VAL A 141 6.28 -2.93 6.91
C VAL A 141 6.99 -1.95 7.85
N GLU A 142 8.25 -1.64 7.57
CA GLU A 142 9.09 -0.80 8.41
C GLU A 142 8.68 0.68 8.41
N LYS A 143 7.80 1.09 7.49
CA LYS A 143 7.27 2.47 7.44
C LYS A 143 6.26 2.79 8.53
N TYR A 144 5.84 1.78 9.31
CA TYR A 144 4.79 1.94 10.31
C TYR A 144 5.11 1.23 11.61
N THR A 145 4.54 1.71 12.70
CA THR A 145 4.26 0.91 13.89
C THR A 145 2.82 0.43 13.85
N TYR A 146 2.52 -0.68 14.51
CA TYR A 146 1.24 -1.39 14.36
C TYR A 146 0.58 -1.64 15.69
N LYS A 147 -0.76 -1.78 15.65
CA LYS A 147 -1.57 -2.23 16.78
C LYS A 147 -2.76 -3.04 16.26
N TYR A 148 -2.92 -4.25 16.75
CA TYR A 148 -4.13 -5.02 16.51
C TYR A 148 -5.30 -4.42 17.31
N LEU A 149 -6.45 -4.22 16.64
CA LEU A 149 -7.64 -3.69 17.30
C LEU A 149 -8.67 -4.78 17.60
N ARG A 150 -9.11 -5.54 16.59
CA ARG A 150 -10.17 -6.52 16.66
C ARG A 150 -10.29 -7.38 15.41
N GLU A 151 -11.19 -8.35 15.46
CA GLU A 151 -11.74 -9.01 14.28
C GLU A 151 -13.11 -8.40 13.95
N GLU A 152 -13.41 -8.30 12.65
CA GLU A 152 -14.67 -7.72 12.18
C GLU A 152 -15.03 -8.32 10.81
N THR A 153 -16.32 -8.48 10.55
CA THR A 153 -16.78 -8.83 9.21
C THR A 153 -16.93 -7.56 8.37
N TYR A 154 -16.24 -7.49 7.25
CA TYR A 154 -16.37 -6.41 6.27
C TYR A 154 -16.63 -6.98 4.89
N ASP A 155 -17.67 -6.50 4.19
CA ASP A 155 -18.11 -6.96 2.86
C ASP A 155 -18.24 -8.50 2.77
N GLY A 156 -18.81 -9.11 3.84
CA GLY A 156 -19.01 -10.56 3.96
C GLY A 156 -17.75 -11.37 4.27
N GLN A 157 -16.59 -10.74 4.47
CA GLN A 157 -15.33 -11.41 4.76
C GLN A 157 -14.90 -11.16 6.21
N SER A 158 -14.42 -12.20 6.90
CA SER A 158 -13.81 -12.07 8.22
C SER A 158 -12.45 -11.38 8.08
N CYS A 159 -12.26 -10.27 8.81
CA CYS A 159 -11.07 -9.43 8.71
C CYS A 159 -10.35 -9.31 10.04
N PHE A 160 -9.02 -9.19 9.97
CA PHE A 160 -8.24 -8.53 10.99
C PHE A 160 -8.38 -7.01 10.81
N VAL A 161 -8.60 -6.29 11.90
CA VAL A 161 -8.55 -4.83 11.90
C VAL A 161 -7.33 -4.41 12.69
N ILE A 162 -6.40 -3.77 12.00
CA ILE A 162 -5.17 -3.25 12.60
C ILE A 162 -5.10 -1.74 12.43
N GLU A 163 -4.45 -1.08 13.35
CA GLU A 163 -4.10 0.33 13.25
C GLU A 163 -2.61 0.43 12.94
N ARG A 164 -2.23 1.34 12.05
CA ARG A 164 -0.82 1.60 11.74
C ARG A 164 -0.52 3.10 11.79
N TYR A 165 0.66 3.43 12.29
CA TYR A 165 1.13 4.79 12.51
C TYR A 165 2.39 5.03 11.69
N PRO A 166 2.38 5.98 10.74
CA PRO A 166 3.58 6.29 9.95
C PRO A 166 4.73 6.72 10.85
N VAL A 167 5.93 6.16 10.61
CA VAL A 167 7.15 6.59 11.30
C VAL A 167 7.75 7.86 10.68
N ASP A 168 7.41 8.13 9.41
CA ASP A 168 7.87 9.33 8.72
C ASP A 168 7.10 10.57 9.22
N LYS A 169 7.83 11.52 9.80
CA LYS A 169 7.26 12.79 10.30
C LYS A 169 6.59 13.66 9.23
N TYR A 170 6.89 13.41 7.95
CA TYR A 170 6.32 14.15 6.83
C TYR A 170 5.04 13.51 6.28
N SER A 171 4.62 12.34 6.77
CA SER A 171 3.34 11.76 6.38
C SER A 171 2.19 12.72 6.64
N GLY A 172 1.24 12.81 5.73
CA GLY A 172 -0.01 13.56 5.90
C GLY A 172 -0.96 12.92 6.92
N TYR A 173 -0.67 11.68 7.32
CA TYR A 173 -1.52 10.90 8.21
C TYR A 173 -0.95 10.81 9.61
N LYS A 174 -1.84 10.88 10.60
CA LYS A 174 -1.53 10.54 11.98
C LYS A 174 -1.58 9.03 12.18
N ARG A 175 -2.59 8.38 11.62
CA ARG A 175 -2.81 6.93 11.66
C ARG A 175 -3.70 6.47 10.52
N GLN A 176 -3.71 5.16 10.32
CA GLN A 176 -4.57 4.48 9.35
C GLN A 176 -5.16 3.25 10.03
N VAL A 177 -6.46 2.96 9.80
CA VAL A 177 -7.10 1.73 10.25
C VAL A 177 -7.32 0.85 9.03
N VAL A 178 -6.80 -0.38 9.05
CA VAL A 178 -6.75 -1.29 7.90
C VAL A 178 -7.53 -2.54 8.19
N TRP A 179 -8.44 -2.92 7.28
CA TRP A 179 -9.15 -4.19 7.26
C TRP A 179 -8.46 -5.13 6.28
N LEU A 180 -7.87 -6.21 6.80
CA LEU A 180 -7.22 -7.27 6.03
C LEU A 180 -8.06 -8.53 6.14
N ASP A 181 -8.47 -9.13 5.02
CA ASP A 181 -9.19 -10.41 5.10
C ASP A 181 -8.29 -11.50 5.71
N LYS A 182 -8.89 -12.36 6.52
CA LYS A 182 -8.14 -13.38 7.28
C LYS A 182 -7.66 -14.53 6.42
N ALA A 183 -8.26 -14.75 5.27
CA ALA A 183 -7.90 -15.86 4.38
C ALA A 183 -6.61 -15.57 3.62
N GLU A 184 -6.54 -14.38 3.00
CA GLU A 184 -5.47 -14.03 2.07
C GLU A 184 -4.68 -12.78 2.49
N TYR A 185 -5.05 -12.14 3.61
CA TYR A 185 -4.41 -10.91 4.13
C TYR A 185 -4.45 -9.72 3.16
N ARG A 186 -5.45 -9.69 2.26
CA ARG A 186 -5.64 -8.59 1.30
C ARG A 186 -6.27 -7.38 1.99
N PRO A 187 -5.81 -6.16 1.72
CA PRO A 187 -6.44 -4.95 2.25
C PRO A 187 -7.77 -4.69 1.54
N LEU A 188 -8.88 -4.81 2.24
CA LEU A 188 -10.22 -4.54 1.69
C LEU A 188 -10.65 -3.10 1.89
N LYS A 189 -10.23 -2.49 3.01
CA LYS A 189 -10.56 -1.12 3.39
C LYS A 189 -9.42 -0.50 4.20
N VAL A 190 -9.21 0.80 4.02
CA VAL A 190 -8.33 1.61 4.87
C VAL A 190 -8.99 2.96 5.15
N ASP A 191 -9.14 3.31 6.42
CA ASP A 191 -9.55 4.63 6.87
C ASP A 191 -8.29 5.44 7.25
N TYR A 192 -8.11 6.60 6.60
CA TYR A 192 -6.98 7.50 6.81
C TYR A 192 -7.39 8.67 7.68
N TYR A 193 -6.66 8.91 8.74
CA TYR A 193 -6.86 10.04 9.66
C TYR A 193 -5.77 11.07 9.46
N ASP A 194 -6.17 12.33 9.30
CA ASP A 194 -5.25 13.44 9.15
C ASP A 194 -4.45 13.72 10.44
N ARG A 195 -3.55 14.71 10.41
CA ARG A 195 -2.73 15.07 11.57
C ARG A 195 -3.52 15.58 12.78
N LYS A 196 -4.77 16.00 12.57
CA LYS A 196 -5.70 16.40 13.64
C LYS A 196 -6.53 15.24 14.17
N ASP A 197 -6.25 14.01 13.68
CA ASP A 197 -6.98 12.79 14.02
C ASP A 197 -8.43 12.79 13.54
N SER A 198 -8.73 13.56 12.50
CA SER A 198 -10.02 13.56 11.82
C SER A 198 -10.01 12.62 10.64
N LEU A 199 -11.10 11.90 10.40
CA LEU A 199 -11.25 11.04 9.22
C LEU A 199 -11.12 11.90 7.96
N LEU A 200 -10.06 11.66 7.20
CA LEU A 200 -9.75 12.39 5.97
C LEU A 200 -10.37 11.68 4.77
N LYS A 201 -10.04 10.42 4.58
CA LYS A 201 -10.44 9.64 3.41
C LYS A 201 -10.53 8.15 3.72
N THR A 202 -11.29 7.44 2.89
CA THR A 202 -11.43 5.98 2.95
C THR A 202 -11.05 5.38 1.60
N TYR A 203 -10.16 4.40 1.64
CA TYR A 203 -9.84 3.51 0.54
C TYR A 203 -10.65 2.23 0.64
N THR A 204 -11.14 1.72 -0.48
CA THR A 204 -11.73 0.38 -0.59
C THR A 204 -11.22 -0.32 -1.84
N ALA A 205 -11.00 -1.64 -1.75
CA ALA A 205 -10.54 -2.46 -2.86
C ALA A 205 -11.50 -3.61 -3.14
N LYS A 206 -11.76 -3.87 -4.42
CA LYS A 206 -12.69 -4.89 -4.91
C LYS A 206 -12.15 -5.62 -6.15
N GLY A 207 -12.84 -6.70 -6.52
CA GLY A 207 -12.53 -7.41 -7.76
C GLY A 207 -11.14 -8.05 -7.76
N TYR A 208 -10.70 -8.55 -6.62
CA TYR A 208 -9.41 -9.22 -6.51
C TYR A 208 -9.32 -10.43 -7.44
N ARG A 209 -8.20 -10.53 -8.15
CA ARG A 209 -7.82 -11.69 -8.97
C ARG A 209 -6.46 -12.21 -8.54
N GLN A 210 -6.31 -13.53 -8.58
CA GLN A 210 -5.07 -14.20 -8.25
C GLN A 210 -4.22 -14.42 -9.51
N TYR A 211 -2.95 -14.08 -9.43
CA TYR A 211 -1.97 -14.25 -10.50
C TYR A 211 -0.87 -15.20 -10.04
N LEU A 212 -0.36 -15.99 -10.98
CA LEU A 212 0.68 -17.00 -10.73
C LEU A 212 0.34 -17.96 -9.57
N GLY A 213 -0.96 -18.15 -9.27
CA GLY A 213 -1.42 -19.00 -8.18
C GLY A 213 -1.08 -18.47 -6.77
N LYS A 214 -0.60 -17.22 -6.64
CA LYS A 214 -0.15 -16.65 -5.36
C LYS A 214 -0.56 -15.19 -5.17
N TYR A 215 -0.27 -14.32 -6.12
CA TYR A 215 -0.34 -12.87 -5.94
C TYR A 215 -1.74 -12.33 -6.22
N TRP A 216 -2.32 -11.62 -5.28
CA TRP A 216 -3.63 -11.02 -5.43
C TRP A 216 -3.50 -9.54 -5.85
N ARG A 217 -4.27 -9.13 -6.86
CA ARG A 217 -4.35 -7.73 -7.29
C ARG A 217 -5.81 -7.32 -7.38
N ALA A 218 -6.14 -6.15 -6.80
CA ALA A 218 -7.49 -5.59 -6.87
C ALA A 218 -7.76 -5.09 -8.30
N GLY A 219 -8.94 -5.36 -8.82
CA GLY A 219 -9.41 -4.79 -10.08
C GLY A 219 -9.86 -3.35 -9.93
N GLU A 220 -10.40 -2.99 -8.76
CA GLU A 220 -10.87 -1.64 -8.47
C GLU A 220 -10.38 -1.18 -7.10
N MET A 221 -9.91 0.08 -7.04
CA MET A 221 -9.48 0.76 -5.83
C MET A 221 -10.15 2.14 -5.80
N LEU A 222 -11.03 2.38 -4.84
CA LEU A 222 -11.74 3.65 -4.68
C LEU A 222 -11.21 4.40 -3.47
N MET A 223 -10.83 5.66 -3.66
CA MET A 223 -10.52 6.61 -2.59
C MET A 223 -11.60 7.67 -2.51
N VAL A 224 -12.25 7.80 -1.37
CA VAL A 224 -13.25 8.84 -1.10
C VAL A 224 -12.73 9.79 -0.04
N ASN A 225 -12.65 11.07 -0.35
CA ASN A 225 -12.25 12.11 0.58
C ASN A 225 -13.48 12.73 1.26
N HIS A 226 -13.61 12.50 2.56
CA HIS A 226 -14.78 12.91 3.35
C HIS A 226 -14.79 14.42 3.65
N GLN A 227 -13.62 15.08 3.60
CA GLN A 227 -13.50 16.51 3.88
C GLN A 227 -13.79 17.38 2.64
N THR A 228 -13.50 16.84 1.43
CA THR A 228 -13.69 17.57 0.18
C THR A 228 -14.91 17.10 -0.62
N GLY A 229 -15.43 15.91 -0.33
CA GLY A 229 -16.49 15.24 -1.12
C GLY A 229 -16.03 14.76 -2.50
N LYS A 230 -14.72 14.71 -2.75
CA LYS A 230 -14.13 14.20 -3.99
C LYS A 230 -13.83 12.72 -3.88
N SER A 231 -13.67 12.06 -5.02
CA SER A 231 -13.22 10.66 -5.05
C SER A 231 -12.36 10.38 -6.28
N THR A 232 -11.57 9.32 -6.19
CA THR A 232 -10.81 8.77 -7.32
C THR A 232 -10.97 7.26 -7.35
N LEU A 233 -11.40 6.73 -8.50
CA LEU A 233 -11.50 5.30 -8.76
C LEU A 233 -10.37 4.89 -9.69
N LEU A 234 -9.56 3.92 -9.28
CA LEU A 234 -8.54 3.26 -10.07
C LEU A 234 -9.09 1.90 -10.54
N LYS A 235 -9.09 1.68 -11.86
CA LYS A 235 -9.46 0.40 -12.48
C LYS A 235 -8.23 -0.20 -13.13
N TRP A 236 -7.81 -1.34 -12.59
CA TRP A 236 -6.63 -2.05 -13.02
C TRP A 236 -6.96 -3.19 -13.98
N SER A 237 -6.16 -3.34 -15.03
CA SER A 237 -6.30 -4.43 -16.01
C SER A 237 -4.92 -4.88 -16.53
N ASP A 238 -4.93 -5.94 -17.32
CA ASP A 238 -3.81 -6.43 -18.11
C ASP A 238 -2.49 -6.65 -17.34
N PHE A 239 -2.61 -7.10 -16.08
CA PHE A 239 -1.43 -7.48 -15.29
C PHE A 239 -0.63 -8.58 -15.98
N LYS A 240 0.64 -8.29 -16.27
CA LYS A 240 1.63 -9.22 -16.79
C LYS A 240 2.81 -9.26 -15.85
N PHE A 241 3.00 -10.40 -15.20
CA PHE A 241 4.07 -10.63 -14.23
C PHE A 241 5.31 -11.21 -14.91
N ARG A 242 6.48 -10.97 -14.29
CA ARG A 242 7.77 -11.54 -14.72
C ARG A 242 8.10 -11.21 -16.17
N THR A 243 7.92 -9.94 -16.52
CA THR A 243 8.16 -9.41 -17.86
C THR A 243 9.64 -9.18 -18.14
N GLY A 244 10.49 -9.30 -17.10
CA GLY A 244 11.94 -9.14 -17.20
C GLY A 244 12.41 -7.72 -17.05
N LEU A 245 11.65 -6.88 -16.31
CA LEU A 245 12.07 -5.54 -15.96
C LEU A 245 13.38 -5.56 -15.15
N LYS A 246 14.20 -4.56 -15.34
CA LYS A 246 15.50 -4.38 -14.69
C LYS A 246 15.60 -3.02 -14.02
N GLU A 247 16.51 -2.86 -13.09
CA GLU A 247 16.77 -1.57 -12.43
C GLU A 247 17.08 -0.44 -13.41
N THR A 248 17.70 -0.76 -14.56
CA THR A 248 18.00 0.19 -15.64
C THR A 248 16.77 0.78 -16.30
N ASP A 249 15.59 0.15 -16.14
CA ASP A 249 14.32 0.65 -16.66
C ASP A 249 13.71 1.73 -15.74
N PHE A 250 14.22 1.84 -14.51
CA PHE A 250 13.75 2.77 -13.49
C PHE A 250 14.80 3.85 -13.21
N THR A 251 15.00 4.75 -14.17
CA THR A 251 15.95 5.86 -14.07
C THR A 251 15.25 7.19 -14.37
N GLN A 252 15.86 8.31 -13.96
CA GLN A 252 15.34 9.63 -14.34
C GLN A 252 15.36 9.87 -15.85
N ASP A 253 16.23 9.17 -16.59
CA ASP A 253 16.21 9.22 -18.05
C ASP A 253 15.06 8.39 -18.63
N SER A 254 14.64 7.31 -17.96
CA SER A 254 13.43 6.57 -18.34
C SER A 254 12.18 7.43 -18.26
N LEU A 255 12.07 8.33 -17.25
CA LEU A 255 10.97 9.31 -17.17
C LEU A 255 10.84 10.16 -18.43
N LYS A 256 11.95 10.63 -19.01
CA LYS A 256 11.94 11.50 -20.20
C LYS A 256 11.60 10.75 -21.47
N ARG A 257 11.85 9.45 -21.50
CA ARG A 257 11.61 8.55 -22.65
C ARG A 257 10.26 7.86 -22.59
N ALA A 258 9.59 7.86 -21.44
CA ALA A 258 8.28 7.27 -21.22
C ALA A 258 7.22 8.04 -22.04
N ARG A 259 6.94 7.57 -23.28
CA ARG A 259 5.92 8.10 -24.22
C ARG A 259 5.02 6.96 -24.66
#